data_9d783425471a03f7fd03f911b2361e4e
#
_entry.id   9d783425471a03f7fd03f911b2361e4e
#
_cell.length_a   1.000
_cell.length_b   1.000
_cell.length_c   1.000
_cell.angle_alpha   90.00
_cell.angle_beta   90.00
_cell.angle_gamma   90.00
#
_symmetry.space_group_name_H-M   'P 1'
#
loop_
_entity.id
_entity.type
_entity.pdbx_description
1 polymer ?
#
loop_
_entity_poly.entity_id
_entity_poly.type
_entity_poly.pdbx_seq_one_letter_code
_entity_poly.pdbx_strand_id
1 'polypeptide(L)'
;MLHTRSLIAGCAALLLAAVATAADKPPFPRLGALVIGSPHNYDDRAYQEKLAKVDMSLLAYYPGWDTSHDMPMEQVVRNIKARNSDSKVFLYQISSSVDCSSESYEPLYRKIDQMRWWAYPAGSSGERILSSFGKKSSKPDYVINTTLFTPRDSSGYQWWEYHARWAVQNYYRKAPSIAGLFEDNVFWRPRVDADWNRDGIVDLHTSPQAGQWLREGYRKRFQLMHQLLPAGKYMIGNIADWGDRKAVLTELEGTLDGGVIEGLLGTSHSPERWASWEEMMRWYRKTMDAINEPKLAMFHQVGDPTDYQAMRYGLASSLMDDGYYVFTTTSYVGVYWFDEFDAKLGQATSPPSKTAWQKGVYRRDFEDGIALVNPRGNGAVEVLLEAEFKRIDGHQAPGVNNGQTTKKVQLKDRDGIILLRTDKQPLPTAPKLIAVH
;
A
#
# COMPACT_ATOMS: atom_id res chain seq x y z
N MET A 1 44.06 -53.90 13.49
CA MET A 1 44.21 -52.54 14.10
C MET A 1 44.40 -51.57 12.97
N LEU A 2 43.41 -50.78 12.66
CA LEU A 2 43.53 -49.50 11.91
C LEU A 2 42.15 -48.86 11.98
N HIS A 3 42.07 -47.75 12.75
CA HIS A 3 40.86 -46.98 12.94
C HIS A 3 40.79 -45.93 11.78
N THR A 4 39.74 -46.00 11.00
CA THR A 4 39.36 -44.97 10.05
C THR A 4 38.35 -44.03 10.69
N ARG A 5 38.75 -42.78 10.96
CA ARG A 5 37.87 -41.69 11.42
C ARG A 5 37.24 -41.02 10.18
N SER A 6 35.93 -41.13 10.06
CA SER A 6 35.16 -40.33 9.09
C SER A 6 34.96 -38.92 9.62
N LEU A 7 35.46 -37.91 8.90
CA LEU A 7 35.13 -36.52 9.09
C LEU A 7 33.82 -36.21 8.36
N ILE A 8 32.79 -35.87 9.10
CA ILE A 8 31.56 -35.25 8.55
C ILE A 8 31.81 -33.74 8.53
N ALA A 9 31.99 -33.21 7.30
CA ALA A 9 32.01 -31.79 7.07
C ALA A 9 30.57 -31.27 6.95
N GLY A 10 30.09 -30.61 7.98
CA GLY A 10 28.82 -29.90 7.97
C GLY A 10 28.96 -28.55 7.22
N CYS A 11 28.37 -28.45 6.03
CA CYS A 11 28.20 -27.17 5.36
C CYS A 11 27.07 -26.39 6.05
N ALA A 12 27.42 -25.43 6.90
CA ALA A 12 26.51 -24.41 7.37
C ALA A 12 26.32 -23.38 6.24
N ALA A 13 25.20 -23.42 5.55
CA ALA A 13 24.80 -22.35 4.64
C ALA A 13 24.34 -21.15 5.50
N LEU A 14 25.18 -20.13 5.62
CA LEU A 14 24.79 -18.83 6.12
C LEU A 14 23.84 -18.18 5.11
N LEU A 15 22.57 -18.13 5.39
CA LEU A 15 21.60 -17.22 4.77
C LEU A 15 21.94 -15.80 5.23
N LEU A 16 22.69 -15.07 4.42
CA LEU A 16 22.78 -13.62 4.52
C LEU A 16 21.45 -13.03 4.06
N ALA A 17 20.55 -12.77 4.99
CA ALA A 17 19.47 -11.85 4.74
C ALA A 17 20.09 -10.47 4.49
N ALA A 18 20.02 -9.98 3.26
CA ALA A 18 20.38 -8.60 2.95
C ALA A 18 19.42 -7.69 3.73
N VAL A 19 19.90 -7.12 4.82
CA VAL A 19 19.19 -6.03 5.51
C VAL A 19 19.25 -4.86 4.55
N ALA A 20 18.10 -4.50 3.92
CA ALA A 20 17.99 -3.29 3.14
C ALA A 20 18.37 -2.12 4.05
N THR A 21 19.47 -1.45 3.72
CA THR A 21 19.93 -0.29 4.49
C THR A 21 19.04 0.92 4.14
N ALA A 22 18.99 1.92 5.00
CA ALA A 22 18.21 3.15 4.76
C ALA A 22 18.59 3.83 3.42
N ALA A 23 19.77 3.53 2.88
CA ALA A 23 20.26 4.00 1.58
C ALA A 23 19.51 3.45 0.36
N ASP A 24 18.71 2.36 0.51
CA ASP A 24 17.99 1.74 -0.60
C ASP A 24 16.58 2.32 -0.82
N LYS A 25 16.13 3.23 0.05
CA LYS A 25 14.83 3.90 -0.07
C LYS A 25 15.00 5.28 -0.72
N PRO A 26 14.04 5.72 -1.59
CA PRO A 26 14.12 7.05 -2.18
C PRO A 26 14.12 8.14 -1.10
N PRO A 27 14.68 9.34 -1.40
CA PRO A 27 14.57 10.49 -0.51
C PRO A 27 13.12 10.94 -0.37
N PHE A 28 12.85 11.77 0.63
CA PHE A 28 11.52 12.35 0.84
C PHE A 28 11.30 13.65 0.03
N PRO A 29 10.05 13.94 -0.34
CA PRO A 29 8.84 13.15 -0.11
C PRO A 29 8.80 11.90 -1.00
N ARG A 30 8.41 10.75 -0.43
CA ARG A 30 8.18 9.52 -1.16
C ARG A 30 6.76 9.52 -1.72
N LEU A 31 6.63 9.34 -3.02
CA LEU A 31 5.37 9.51 -3.72
C LEU A 31 4.91 8.25 -4.41
N GLY A 32 3.60 8.02 -4.42
CA GLY A 32 2.97 6.95 -5.16
C GLY A 32 1.81 7.42 -6.02
N ALA A 33 1.41 6.56 -6.97
CA ALA A 33 0.21 6.72 -7.76
C ALA A 33 -0.67 5.46 -7.67
N LEU A 34 -1.95 5.66 -7.41
CA LEU A 34 -2.97 4.63 -7.42
C LEU A 34 -3.94 4.95 -8.57
N VAL A 35 -3.75 4.30 -9.72
CA VAL A 35 -4.45 4.64 -10.97
C VAL A 35 -5.10 3.40 -11.57
N ILE A 36 -6.11 2.90 -10.87
CA ILE A 36 -6.85 1.69 -11.23
C ILE A 36 -8.23 1.97 -11.84
N GLY A 37 -8.61 3.25 -11.96
CA GLY A 37 -9.89 3.68 -12.55
C GLY A 37 -9.86 3.69 -14.07
N SER A 38 -11.03 3.56 -14.67
CA SER A 38 -11.21 3.62 -16.14
C SER A 38 -11.46 5.06 -16.61
N PRO A 39 -10.98 5.46 -17.82
CA PRO A 39 -10.20 4.66 -18.76
C PRO A 39 -8.73 4.47 -18.30
N HIS A 40 -8.12 3.37 -18.75
CA HIS A 40 -6.74 3.03 -18.42
C HIS A 40 -5.78 3.61 -19.48
N ASN A 41 -5.39 4.88 -19.37
CA ASN A 41 -4.63 5.61 -20.38
C ASN A 41 -3.12 5.31 -20.34
N TYR A 42 -2.72 4.07 -20.05
CA TYR A 42 -1.30 3.73 -19.83
C TYR A 42 -0.46 3.69 -21.10
N ASP A 43 -1.07 3.58 -22.28
CA ASP A 43 -0.45 3.70 -23.60
C ASP A 43 -0.17 5.15 -24.02
N ASP A 44 -0.76 6.14 -23.35
CA ASP A 44 -0.44 7.55 -23.55
C ASP A 44 0.94 7.91 -23.00
N ARG A 45 1.78 8.50 -23.86
CA ARG A 45 3.15 8.88 -23.51
C ARG A 45 3.22 9.92 -22.37
N ALA A 46 2.36 10.94 -22.43
CA ALA A 46 2.37 12.01 -21.43
C ALA A 46 1.89 11.46 -20.06
N TYR A 47 1.01 10.47 -20.09
CA TYR A 47 0.58 9.77 -18.88
C TYR A 47 1.72 8.93 -18.28
N GLN A 48 2.48 8.19 -19.11
CA GLN A 48 3.67 7.46 -18.66
C GLN A 48 4.74 8.38 -18.08
N GLU A 49 4.92 9.59 -18.63
CA GLU A 49 5.82 10.61 -18.10
C GLU A 49 5.40 11.08 -16.70
N LYS A 50 4.09 11.21 -16.43
CA LYS A 50 3.57 11.51 -15.09
C LYS A 50 3.80 10.34 -14.12
N LEU A 51 3.55 9.11 -14.55
CA LEU A 51 3.81 7.91 -13.74
C LEU A 51 5.30 7.74 -13.40
N ALA A 52 6.19 8.14 -14.28
CA ALA A 52 7.63 8.08 -14.05
C ALA A 52 8.13 9.10 -13.00
N LYS A 53 7.33 10.10 -12.64
CA LYS A 53 7.69 11.07 -11.58
C LYS A 53 7.53 10.52 -10.17
N VAL A 54 6.76 9.45 -9.98
CA VAL A 54 6.53 8.85 -8.66
C VAL A 54 7.43 7.64 -8.42
N ASP A 55 7.70 7.35 -7.15
CA ASP A 55 8.56 6.24 -6.74
C ASP A 55 7.88 4.88 -6.92
N MET A 56 6.56 4.84 -6.80
CA MET A 56 5.80 3.62 -7.01
C MET A 56 4.41 3.91 -7.60
N SER A 57 3.94 2.99 -8.46
CA SER A 57 2.63 3.10 -9.08
C SER A 57 1.90 1.76 -9.08
N LEU A 58 0.60 1.81 -8.87
CA LEU A 58 -0.30 0.67 -8.97
C LEU A 58 -1.23 0.88 -10.17
N LEU A 59 -1.13 -0.02 -11.15
CA LEU A 59 -1.88 0.01 -12.40
C LEU A 59 -2.93 -1.10 -12.42
N ALA A 60 -4.11 -0.83 -12.99
CA ALA A 60 -5.05 -1.87 -13.36
C ALA A 60 -4.44 -2.76 -14.44
N TYR A 61 -4.76 -4.04 -14.38
CA TYR A 61 -4.39 -5.01 -15.42
C TYR A 61 -5.36 -6.18 -15.37
N TYR A 62 -5.57 -6.82 -16.51
CA TYR A 62 -6.42 -8.00 -16.64
C TYR A 62 -5.88 -8.93 -17.74
N PRO A 63 -6.17 -10.23 -17.70
CA PRO A 63 -5.84 -11.15 -18.79
C PRO A 63 -6.44 -10.68 -20.12
N GLY A 64 -5.68 -10.74 -21.20
CA GLY A 64 -6.12 -10.21 -22.50
C GLY A 64 -5.81 -8.73 -22.72
N TRP A 65 -5.16 -8.05 -21.78
CA TRP A 65 -4.71 -6.65 -21.95
C TRP A 65 -4.01 -6.43 -23.27
N ASP A 66 -3.02 -7.26 -23.59
CA ASP A 66 -2.17 -7.13 -24.78
C ASP A 66 -2.93 -7.28 -26.12
N THR A 67 -4.18 -7.75 -26.08
CA THR A 67 -5.05 -7.89 -27.27
C THR A 67 -6.12 -6.80 -27.34
N SER A 68 -6.34 -6.05 -26.27
CA SER A 68 -7.38 -5.03 -26.16
C SER A 68 -6.85 -3.60 -26.04
N HIS A 69 -5.52 -3.41 -25.99
CA HIS A 69 -4.83 -2.13 -25.92
C HIS A 69 -3.75 -2.05 -26.99
N ASP A 70 -3.43 -0.83 -27.42
CA ASP A 70 -2.42 -0.56 -28.44
C ASP A 70 -0.99 -0.88 -27.97
N MET A 71 -0.78 -0.91 -26.66
CA MET A 71 0.53 -1.17 -26.05
C MET A 71 0.46 -2.31 -25.02
N PRO A 72 1.28 -3.37 -25.17
CA PRO A 72 1.42 -4.41 -24.17
C PRO A 72 1.88 -3.83 -22.82
N MET A 73 1.38 -4.38 -21.70
CA MET A 73 1.70 -3.88 -20.37
C MET A 73 3.22 -3.91 -20.09
N GLU A 74 3.94 -4.91 -20.55
CA GLU A 74 5.41 -4.94 -20.44
C GLU A 74 6.07 -3.71 -21.08
N GLN A 75 5.59 -3.26 -22.25
CA GLN A 75 6.10 -2.06 -22.90
C GLN A 75 5.76 -0.80 -22.12
N VAL A 76 4.54 -0.70 -21.55
CA VAL A 76 4.16 0.39 -20.64
C VAL A 76 5.13 0.50 -19.47
N VAL A 77 5.39 -0.62 -18.79
CA VAL A 77 6.30 -0.67 -17.64
C VAL A 77 7.73 -0.28 -18.05
N ARG A 78 8.23 -0.79 -19.16
CA ARG A 78 9.56 -0.43 -19.69
C ARG A 78 9.66 1.05 -20.02
N ASN A 79 8.63 1.66 -20.58
CA ASN A 79 8.61 3.08 -20.92
C ASN A 79 8.67 3.96 -19.65
N ILE A 80 7.96 3.57 -18.58
CA ILE A 80 8.03 4.23 -17.28
C ILE A 80 9.45 4.10 -16.72
N LYS A 81 10.01 2.88 -16.69
CA LYS A 81 11.34 2.61 -16.14
C LYS A 81 12.48 3.19 -16.97
N ALA A 82 12.31 3.41 -18.26
CA ALA A 82 13.28 4.11 -19.10
C ALA A 82 13.46 5.59 -18.71
N ARG A 83 12.43 6.19 -18.07
CA ARG A 83 12.46 7.56 -17.54
C ARG A 83 12.87 7.63 -16.06
N ASN A 84 12.50 6.61 -15.30
CA ASN A 84 12.85 6.47 -13.89
C ASN A 84 13.07 4.97 -13.58
N SER A 85 14.33 4.53 -13.61
CA SER A 85 14.72 3.13 -13.38
C SER A 85 14.28 2.60 -12.02
N ASP A 86 14.19 3.48 -11.02
CA ASP A 86 13.90 3.14 -9.62
C ASP A 86 12.40 3.06 -9.33
N SER A 87 11.57 3.57 -10.26
CA SER A 87 10.11 3.49 -10.12
C SER A 87 9.62 2.03 -10.02
N LYS A 88 8.84 1.75 -8.99
CA LYS A 88 8.25 0.44 -8.72
C LYS A 88 6.83 0.37 -9.27
N VAL A 89 6.62 -0.37 -10.34
CA VAL A 89 5.30 -0.56 -10.95
C VAL A 89 4.69 -1.88 -10.48
N PHE A 90 3.48 -1.82 -9.95
CA PHE A 90 2.69 -2.97 -9.48
C PHE A 90 1.46 -3.16 -10.36
N LEU A 91 1.02 -4.40 -10.55
CA LEU A 91 -0.22 -4.72 -11.24
C LEU A 91 -1.28 -5.22 -10.25
N TYR A 92 -2.47 -4.66 -10.40
CA TYR A 92 -3.66 -4.98 -9.61
C TYR A 92 -4.18 -6.38 -9.93
N GLN A 93 -4.49 -7.15 -8.91
CA GLN A 93 -5.25 -8.40 -8.99
C GLN A 93 -6.13 -8.56 -7.74
N ILE A 94 -7.06 -9.51 -7.78
CA ILE A 94 -7.94 -9.85 -6.67
C ILE A 94 -8.20 -11.36 -6.66
N SER A 95 -8.10 -11.99 -5.49
CA SER A 95 -8.38 -13.43 -5.31
C SER A 95 -9.66 -13.71 -4.54
N SER A 96 -10.25 -12.71 -3.91
CA SER A 96 -11.45 -12.86 -3.09
C SER A 96 -12.75 -12.77 -3.88
N SER A 97 -12.70 -12.29 -5.12
CA SER A 97 -13.80 -12.22 -6.08
C SER A 97 -13.27 -12.25 -7.52
N VAL A 98 -14.15 -12.34 -8.50
CA VAL A 98 -13.80 -12.24 -9.92
C VAL A 98 -14.88 -11.48 -10.66
N ASP A 99 -14.48 -10.61 -11.60
CA ASP A 99 -15.41 -9.93 -12.51
C ASP A 99 -16.00 -10.93 -13.50
N CYS A 100 -17.21 -11.41 -13.22
CA CYS A 100 -17.94 -12.34 -14.07
C CYS A 100 -18.51 -11.68 -15.33
N SER A 101 -18.43 -10.34 -15.47
CA SER A 101 -18.87 -9.63 -16.68
C SER A 101 -17.79 -9.57 -17.75
N SER A 102 -16.53 -9.70 -17.38
CA SER A 102 -15.39 -9.63 -18.29
C SER A 102 -15.10 -10.95 -18.97
N GLU A 103 -15.11 -10.97 -20.30
CA GLU A 103 -14.73 -12.14 -21.10
C GLU A 103 -13.29 -12.59 -20.83
N SER A 104 -12.42 -11.67 -20.47
CA SER A 104 -11.02 -11.93 -20.10
C SER A 104 -10.87 -12.86 -18.91
N TYR A 105 -11.83 -12.84 -17.99
CA TYR A 105 -11.86 -13.70 -16.81
C TYR A 105 -12.71 -14.95 -16.97
N GLU A 106 -13.35 -15.15 -18.12
CA GLU A 106 -14.25 -16.30 -18.32
C GLU A 106 -13.57 -17.67 -18.07
N PRO A 107 -12.33 -17.92 -18.53
CA PRO A 107 -11.66 -19.20 -18.25
C PRO A 107 -11.43 -19.41 -16.75
N LEU A 108 -11.09 -18.34 -16.01
CA LEU A 108 -10.92 -18.40 -14.56
C LEU A 108 -12.25 -18.65 -13.85
N TYR A 109 -13.29 -17.89 -14.25
CA TYR A 109 -14.64 -18.03 -13.74
C TYR A 109 -15.17 -19.47 -13.89
N ARG A 110 -15.05 -20.06 -15.11
CA ARG A 110 -15.47 -21.45 -15.39
C ARG A 110 -14.72 -22.45 -14.50
N LYS A 111 -13.42 -22.23 -14.27
CA LYS A 111 -12.63 -23.09 -13.38
C LYS A 111 -13.11 -23.01 -11.93
N ILE A 112 -13.38 -21.79 -11.43
CA ILE A 112 -13.91 -21.57 -10.07
C ILE A 112 -15.25 -22.28 -9.92
N ASP A 113 -16.11 -22.17 -10.93
CA ASP A 113 -17.44 -22.77 -10.96
C ASP A 113 -17.37 -24.29 -10.96
N GLN A 114 -16.59 -24.87 -11.87
CA GLN A 114 -16.37 -26.31 -11.98
C GLN A 114 -15.84 -26.90 -10.67
N MET A 115 -14.94 -26.18 -10.02
CA MET A 115 -14.31 -26.63 -8.78
C MET A 115 -15.10 -26.26 -7.53
N ARG A 116 -16.21 -25.51 -7.68
CA ARG A 116 -17.04 -25.03 -6.57
C ARG A 116 -16.23 -24.24 -5.54
N TRP A 117 -15.33 -23.39 -5.98
CA TRP A 117 -14.47 -22.57 -5.10
C TRP A 117 -15.15 -21.29 -4.57
N TRP A 118 -16.43 -21.07 -4.91
CA TRP A 118 -17.20 -19.96 -4.35
C TRP A 118 -17.47 -20.15 -2.85
N ALA A 119 -17.74 -19.04 -2.18
CA ALA A 119 -18.38 -19.06 -0.88
C ALA A 119 -19.88 -19.36 -1.05
N TYR A 120 -20.42 -20.23 -0.23
CA TYR A 120 -21.81 -20.68 -0.26
C TYR A 120 -22.50 -20.44 1.07
N PRO A 121 -23.82 -20.18 1.07
CA PRO A 121 -24.64 -20.32 2.27
C PRO A 121 -24.63 -21.77 2.77
N ALA A 122 -24.80 -21.99 4.06
CA ALA A 122 -24.88 -23.33 4.63
C ALA A 122 -26.03 -24.15 4.00
N GLY A 123 -25.75 -25.42 3.73
CA GLY A 123 -26.71 -26.33 3.13
C GLY A 123 -27.08 -26.05 1.67
N SER A 124 -26.48 -25.03 1.04
CA SER A 124 -26.74 -24.68 -0.36
C SER A 124 -25.95 -25.55 -1.31
N SER A 125 -26.63 -26.09 -2.34
CA SER A 125 -26.00 -26.89 -3.40
C SER A 125 -25.55 -26.08 -4.60
N GLY A 126 -25.86 -24.76 -4.68
CA GLY A 126 -25.54 -23.97 -5.88
C GLY A 126 -25.70 -22.46 -5.76
N GLU A 127 -26.31 -21.95 -4.71
CA GLU A 127 -26.43 -20.51 -4.47
C GLU A 127 -25.07 -19.94 -4.06
N ARG A 128 -24.64 -18.86 -4.73
CA ARG A 128 -23.36 -18.17 -4.46
C ARG A 128 -23.62 -16.91 -3.68
N ILE A 129 -22.67 -16.51 -2.83
CA ILE A 129 -22.78 -15.27 -2.06
C ILE A 129 -22.26 -14.10 -2.90
N LEU A 130 -23.09 -13.06 -3.02
CA LEU A 130 -22.72 -11.83 -3.71
C LEU A 130 -21.64 -11.06 -2.94
N SER A 131 -20.64 -10.57 -3.67
CA SER A 131 -19.67 -9.61 -3.13
C SER A 131 -20.38 -8.30 -2.78
N SER A 132 -19.98 -7.68 -1.66
CA SER A 132 -20.49 -6.36 -1.27
C SER A 132 -20.14 -5.25 -2.27
N PHE A 133 -19.15 -5.48 -3.12
CA PHE A 133 -18.68 -4.55 -4.15
C PHE A 133 -19.32 -4.80 -5.52
N GLY A 134 -19.84 -6.00 -5.78
CA GLY A 134 -20.35 -6.45 -7.08
C GLY A 134 -21.81 -6.14 -7.41
N LYS A 135 -22.51 -5.37 -6.59
CA LYS A 135 -23.98 -5.15 -6.70
C LYS A 135 -24.43 -4.30 -7.90
N LYS A 136 -23.51 -3.74 -8.69
CA LYS A 136 -23.85 -2.71 -9.72
C LYS A 136 -23.80 -3.20 -11.16
N SER A 137 -23.38 -4.43 -11.45
CA SER A 137 -23.27 -4.96 -12.81
C SER A 137 -24.40 -5.92 -13.16
N SER A 138 -24.65 -6.10 -14.47
CA SER A 138 -25.59 -7.10 -14.99
C SER A 138 -25.15 -8.54 -14.72
N LYS A 139 -23.86 -8.74 -14.44
CA LYS A 139 -23.29 -9.99 -13.95
C LYS A 139 -22.60 -9.68 -12.61
N PRO A 140 -23.19 -10.08 -11.49
CA PRO A 140 -22.67 -9.73 -10.17
C PRO A 140 -21.39 -10.50 -9.87
N ASP A 141 -20.47 -9.85 -9.14
CA ASP A 141 -19.31 -10.51 -8.58
C ASP A 141 -19.71 -11.37 -7.39
N TYR A 142 -19.19 -12.58 -7.33
CA TYR A 142 -19.41 -13.49 -6.22
C TYR A 142 -18.16 -13.63 -5.37
N VAL A 143 -18.37 -13.87 -4.08
CA VAL A 143 -17.30 -14.13 -3.11
C VAL A 143 -16.68 -15.50 -3.36
N ILE A 144 -15.36 -15.55 -3.41
CA ILE A 144 -14.60 -16.79 -3.51
C ILE A 144 -14.18 -17.21 -2.10
N ASN A 145 -14.24 -18.50 -1.84
CA ASN A 145 -13.74 -19.08 -0.59
C ASN A 145 -12.20 -19.13 -0.65
N THR A 146 -11.55 -18.19 0.01
CA THR A 146 -10.08 -18.10 0.06
C THR A 146 -9.45 -18.90 1.20
N THR A 147 -10.25 -19.64 1.96
CA THR A 147 -9.77 -20.50 3.06
C THR A 147 -9.09 -21.77 2.54
N LEU A 148 -8.52 -22.57 3.44
CA LEU A 148 -7.89 -23.85 3.12
C LEU A 148 -8.88 -25.01 2.96
N PHE A 149 -10.19 -24.75 2.98
CA PHE A 149 -11.24 -25.78 2.88
C PHE A 149 -11.81 -25.97 1.47
N THR A 150 -11.27 -25.25 0.48
CA THR A 150 -11.71 -25.45 -0.92
C THR A 150 -11.30 -26.82 -1.46
N PRO A 151 -12.13 -27.46 -2.32
CA PRO A 151 -11.77 -28.71 -2.95
C PRO A 151 -10.48 -28.62 -3.77
N ARG A 152 -9.78 -29.75 -3.90
CA ARG A 152 -8.59 -29.84 -4.77
C ARG A 152 -9.00 -30.16 -6.20
N ASP A 153 -8.32 -29.52 -7.15
CA ASP A 153 -8.49 -29.86 -8.58
C ASP A 153 -7.71 -31.11 -8.98
N SER A 154 -7.76 -31.48 -10.25
CA SER A 154 -7.05 -32.66 -10.80
C SER A 154 -5.52 -32.59 -10.67
N SER A 155 -4.95 -31.39 -10.46
CA SER A 155 -3.54 -31.19 -10.17
C SER A 155 -3.23 -31.18 -8.67
N GLY A 156 -4.23 -31.37 -7.83
CA GLY A 156 -4.11 -31.35 -6.38
C GLY A 156 -4.15 -29.95 -5.76
N TYR A 157 -4.43 -28.90 -6.53
CA TYR A 157 -4.42 -27.53 -6.05
C TYR A 157 -5.77 -27.10 -5.47
N GLN A 158 -5.75 -26.47 -4.31
CA GLN A 158 -6.85 -25.66 -3.78
C GLN A 158 -6.86 -24.28 -4.43
N TRP A 159 -7.91 -23.46 -4.19
CA TRP A 159 -8.03 -22.14 -4.78
C TRP A 159 -6.80 -21.24 -4.55
N TRP A 160 -6.30 -21.16 -3.33
CA TRP A 160 -5.16 -20.31 -2.97
C TRP A 160 -3.88 -20.69 -3.75
N GLU A 161 -3.63 -21.99 -4.00
CA GLU A 161 -2.50 -22.49 -4.79
C GLU A 161 -2.71 -22.25 -6.28
N TYR A 162 -3.91 -22.57 -6.77
CA TYR A 162 -4.26 -22.38 -8.17
C TYR A 162 -4.15 -20.92 -8.57
N HIS A 163 -4.77 -20.00 -7.80
CA HIS A 163 -4.78 -18.58 -8.12
C HIS A 163 -3.38 -17.95 -8.01
N ALA A 164 -2.55 -18.35 -7.06
CA ALA A 164 -1.17 -17.89 -6.98
C ALA A 164 -0.38 -18.21 -8.26
N ARG A 165 -0.48 -19.45 -8.74
CA ARG A 165 0.17 -19.90 -9.99
C ARG A 165 -0.42 -19.21 -11.21
N TRP A 166 -1.73 -19.10 -11.26
CA TRP A 166 -2.46 -18.42 -12.32
C TRP A 166 -2.06 -16.93 -12.41
N ALA A 167 -1.93 -16.23 -11.30
CA ALA A 167 -1.51 -14.84 -11.24
C ALA A 167 -0.08 -14.66 -11.75
N VAL A 168 0.86 -15.51 -11.34
CA VAL A 168 2.23 -15.46 -11.87
C VAL A 168 2.25 -15.69 -13.38
N GLN A 169 1.45 -16.65 -13.91
CA GLN A 169 1.38 -16.95 -15.33
C GLN A 169 0.75 -15.82 -16.16
N ASN A 170 -0.33 -15.22 -15.67
CA ASN A 170 -1.13 -14.28 -16.44
C ASN A 170 -0.76 -12.81 -16.21
N TYR A 171 -0.02 -12.50 -15.14
CA TYR A 171 0.42 -11.14 -14.81
C TYR A 171 1.94 -11.01 -14.88
N TYR A 172 2.67 -11.67 -13.97
CA TYR A 172 4.12 -11.50 -13.90
C TYR A 172 4.83 -11.93 -15.20
N ARG A 173 4.50 -13.10 -15.75
CA ARG A 173 5.13 -13.57 -16.99
C ARG A 173 4.78 -12.76 -18.22
N LYS A 174 3.67 -12.02 -18.19
CA LYS A 174 3.26 -11.10 -19.27
C LYS A 174 3.96 -9.75 -19.16
N ALA A 175 4.30 -9.32 -17.96
CA ALA A 175 4.98 -8.06 -17.72
C ALA A 175 6.14 -8.24 -16.70
N PRO A 176 7.24 -8.94 -17.04
CA PRO A 176 8.30 -9.29 -16.09
C PRO A 176 9.09 -8.10 -15.54
N SER A 177 9.00 -6.94 -16.18
CA SER A 177 9.64 -5.70 -15.71
C SER A 177 8.95 -5.06 -14.51
N ILE A 178 7.76 -5.50 -14.09
CA ILE A 178 7.05 -4.99 -12.90
C ILE A 178 7.86 -5.22 -11.63
N ALA A 179 7.65 -4.38 -10.63
CA ALA A 179 8.23 -4.57 -9.30
C ALA A 179 7.57 -5.70 -8.53
N GLY A 180 6.30 -5.98 -8.80
CA GLY A 180 5.53 -7.01 -8.12
C GLY A 180 4.05 -6.97 -8.42
N LEU A 181 3.27 -7.67 -7.60
CA LEU A 181 1.82 -7.76 -7.71
C LEU A 181 1.15 -7.15 -6.49
N PHE A 182 -0.02 -6.57 -6.73
CA PHE A 182 -0.91 -6.06 -5.68
C PHE A 182 -2.13 -6.97 -5.57
N GLU A 183 -2.48 -7.32 -4.35
CA GLU A 183 -3.68 -8.09 -4.02
C GLU A 183 -4.74 -7.20 -3.41
N ASP A 184 -5.90 -7.09 -4.04
CA ASP A 184 -7.01 -6.31 -3.47
C ASP A 184 -7.76 -7.09 -2.38
N ASN A 185 -8.39 -6.34 -1.46
CA ASN A 185 -9.26 -6.87 -0.41
C ASN A 185 -8.58 -7.88 0.54
N VAL A 186 -7.35 -7.60 0.99
CA VAL A 186 -6.68 -8.43 2.00
C VAL A 186 -7.26 -8.11 3.39
N PHE A 187 -8.49 -8.57 3.63
CA PHE A 187 -9.18 -8.33 4.89
C PHE A 187 -8.66 -9.22 6.02
N TRP A 188 -8.68 -8.71 7.24
CA TRP A 188 -8.33 -9.51 8.42
C TRP A 188 -9.45 -10.46 8.87
N ARG A 189 -10.68 -10.31 8.36
CA ARG A 189 -11.83 -11.19 8.59
C ARG A 189 -12.77 -11.18 7.38
N PRO A 190 -13.63 -12.19 7.22
CA PRO A 190 -14.65 -12.19 6.18
C PRO A 190 -15.58 -10.96 6.25
N ARG A 191 -16.16 -10.60 5.12
CA ARG A 191 -17.15 -9.52 5.02
C ARG A 191 -18.59 -10.01 4.91
N VAL A 192 -18.77 -11.32 4.78
CA VAL A 192 -20.06 -11.99 4.62
C VAL A 192 -20.10 -13.26 5.46
N ASP A 193 -21.30 -13.65 5.87
CA ASP A 193 -21.55 -14.95 6.50
C ASP A 193 -21.59 -16.02 5.41
N ALA A 194 -20.93 -17.15 5.62
CA ALA A 194 -20.85 -18.25 4.68
C ALA A 194 -20.51 -19.55 5.42
N ASP A 195 -20.65 -20.67 4.74
CA ASP A 195 -20.06 -21.96 5.16
C ASP A 195 -18.58 -21.99 4.69
N TRP A 196 -17.70 -21.34 5.46
CA TRP A 196 -16.30 -21.14 5.09
C TRP A 196 -15.47 -22.43 5.19
N ASN A 197 -15.80 -23.28 6.16
CA ASN A 197 -15.10 -24.55 6.39
C ASN A 197 -15.77 -25.76 5.70
N ARG A 198 -16.95 -25.54 5.08
CA ARG A 198 -17.72 -26.54 4.32
C ARG A 198 -18.26 -27.69 5.16
N ASP A 199 -18.63 -27.43 6.41
CA ASP A 199 -19.26 -28.42 7.31
C ASP A 199 -20.80 -28.39 7.26
N GLY A 200 -21.39 -27.51 6.47
CA GLY A 200 -22.84 -27.32 6.33
C GLY A 200 -23.44 -26.36 7.34
N ILE A 201 -22.63 -25.66 8.13
CA ILE A 201 -23.06 -24.69 9.13
C ILE A 201 -22.61 -23.29 8.69
N VAL A 202 -23.42 -22.26 9.00
CA VAL A 202 -23.04 -20.87 8.72
C VAL A 202 -21.97 -20.39 9.69
N ASP A 203 -20.84 -19.96 9.17
CA ASP A 203 -19.83 -19.23 9.91
C ASP A 203 -20.09 -17.74 9.81
N LEU A 204 -20.31 -17.07 10.92
CA LEU A 204 -20.51 -15.62 10.96
C LEU A 204 -19.22 -14.88 10.54
N HIS A 205 -19.35 -13.82 9.76
CA HIS A 205 -18.23 -12.95 9.37
C HIS A 205 -17.52 -12.29 10.57
N THR A 206 -18.19 -12.24 11.74
CA THR A 206 -17.62 -11.77 13.01
C THR A 206 -16.96 -12.86 13.82
N SER A 207 -17.06 -14.12 13.41
CA SER A 207 -16.44 -15.25 14.11
C SER A 207 -14.91 -15.12 14.09
N PRO A 208 -14.23 -15.19 15.26
CA PRO A 208 -12.77 -15.23 15.32
C PRO A 208 -12.19 -16.38 14.51
N GLN A 209 -12.86 -17.53 14.50
CA GLN A 209 -12.42 -18.74 13.79
C GLN A 209 -12.50 -18.56 12.27
N ALA A 210 -13.61 -18.03 11.74
CA ALA A 210 -13.72 -17.72 10.31
C ALA A 210 -12.67 -16.68 9.88
N GLY A 211 -12.38 -15.69 10.73
CA GLY A 211 -11.29 -14.74 10.53
C GLY A 211 -9.93 -15.43 10.45
N GLN A 212 -9.63 -16.35 11.35
CA GLN A 212 -8.39 -17.13 11.34
C GLN A 212 -8.24 -17.91 10.04
N TRP A 213 -9.26 -18.65 9.63
CA TRP A 213 -9.22 -19.46 8.39
C TRP A 213 -8.96 -18.60 7.15
N LEU A 214 -9.58 -17.42 7.07
CA LEU A 214 -9.32 -16.48 5.99
C LEU A 214 -7.85 -16.04 5.97
N ARG A 215 -7.32 -15.60 7.10
CA ARG A 215 -5.94 -15.14 7.22
C ARG A 215 -4.92 -16.25 6.93
N GLU A 216 -5.19 -17.49 7.36
CA GLU A 216 -4.37 -18.66 7.01
C GLU A 216 -4.34 -18.90 5.49
N GLY A 217 -5.48 -18.77 4.81
CA GLY A 217 -5.56 -18.86 3.36
C GLY A 217 -4.69 -17.80 2.67
N TYR A 218 -4.80 -16.53 3.08
CA TYR A 218 -3.94 -15.46 2.58
C TYR A 218 -2.46 -15.72 2.89
N ARG A 219 -2.13 -16.10 4.12
CA ARG A 219 -0.75 -16.42 4.51
C ARG A 219 -0.13 -17.47 3.58
N LYS A 220 -0.81 -18.59 3.37
CA LYS A 220 -0.35 -19.67 2.48
C LYS A 220 -0.17 -19.16 1.04
N ARG A 221 -1.13 -18.38 0.55
CA ARG A 221 -1.08 -17.82 -0.79
C ARG A 221 0.12 -16.87 -0.96
N PHE A 222 0.34 -15.93 -0.04
CA PHE A 222 1.46 -14.98 -0.14
C PHE A 222 2.81 -15.66 0.02
N GLN A 223 2.95 -16.64 0.91
CA GLN A 223 4.15 -17.47 1.00
C GLN A 223 4.47 -18.18 -0.32
N LEU A 224 3.45 -18.74 -0.99
CA LEU A 224 3.65 -19.35 -2.30
C LEU A 224 3.98 -18.30 -3.38
N MET A 225 3.37 -17.13 -3.35
CA MET A 225 3.68 -16.05 -4.30
C MET A 225 5.15 -15.62 -4.18
N HIS A 226 5.68 -15.44 -2.98
CA HIS A 226 7.10 -15.15 -2.76
C HIS A 226 8.04 -16.24 -3.27
N GLN A 227 7.61 -17.52 -3.22
CA GLN A 227 8.38 -18.64 -3.80
C GLN A 227 8.33 -18.69 -5.33
N LEU A 228 7.21 -18.27 -5.94
CA LEU A 228 7.00 -18.30 -7.38
C LEU A 228 7.57 -17.09 -8.11
N LEU A 229 7.62 -15.94 -7.44
CA LEU A 229 8.20 -14.73 -7.98
C LEU A 229 9.72 -14.75 -7.81
N PRO A 230 10.49 -14.21 -8.75
CA PRO A 230 11.93 -14.07 -8.59
C PRO A 230 12.32 -13.19 -7.41
N ALA A 231 13.55 -13.35 -6.91
CA ALA A 231 14.13 -12.47 -5.91
C ALA A 231 14.05 -10.99 -6.34
N GLY A 232 13.75 -10.08 -5.41
CA GLY A 232 13.57 -8.65 -5.66
C GLY A 232 12.21 -8.26 -6.26
N LYS A 233 11.26 -9.21 -6.33
CA LYS A 233 9.85 -8.91 -6.62
C LYS A 233 9.03 -8.92 -5.32
N TYR A 234 8.04 -8.05 -5.24
CA TYR A 234 7.29 -7.76 -4.04
C TYR A 234 5.83 -8.18 -4.17
N MET A 235 5.23 -8.55 -3.04
CA MET A 235 3.79 -8.68 -2.86
C MET A 235 3.30 -7.56 -1.98
N ILE A 236 2.38 -6.74 -2.49
CA ILE A 236 1.70 -5.71 -1.72
C ILE A 236 0.18 -5.94 -1.78
N GLY A 237 -0.59 -5.31 -0.90
CA GLY A 237 -2.03 -5.54 -0.87
C GLY A 237 -2.87 -4.33 -0.48
N ASN A 238 -4.19 -4.41 -0.65
CA ASN A 238 -5.11 -3.49 0.00
C ASN A 238 -5.27 -3.91 1.45
N ILE A 239 -4.66 -3.16 2.35
CA ILE A 239 -4.54 -3.42 3.77
C ILE A 239 -5.24 -2.34 4.59
N ALA A 240 -6.30 -1.76 4.02
CA ALA A 240 -7.00 -0.61 4.59
C ALA A 240 -7.56 -0.87 5.99
N ASP A 241 -7.97 -2.09 6.31
CA ASP A 241 -8.57 -2.42 7.61
C ASP A 241 -7.59 -3.02 8.65
N TRP A 242 -6.31 -3.19 8.29
CA TRP A 242 -5.30 -3.77 9.21
C TRP A 242 -5.00 -2.86 10.41
N GLY A 243 -5.19 -1.55 10.25
CA GLY A 243 -5.04 -0.58 11.32
C GLY A 243 -6.12 -0.64 12.39
N ASP A 244 -7.29 -1.27 12.16
CA ASP A 244 -8.36 -1.36 13.15
C ASP A 244 -7.84 -1.91 14.49
N ARG A 245 -8.29 -1.35 15.61
CA ARG A 245 -7.91 -1.83 16.95
C ARG A 245 -8.30 -3.28 17.18
N LYS A 246 -9.40 -3.72 16.56
CA LYS A 246 -9.92 -5.09 16.64
C LYS A 246 -9.24 -6.04 15.66
N ALA A 247 -8.46 -5.54 14.70
CA ALA A 247 -7.83 -6.38 13.71
C ALA A 247 -6.78 -7.29 14.35
N VAL A 248 -6.97 -8.59 14.13
CA VAL A 248 -6.02 -9.66 14.46
C VAL A 248 -5.20 -9.93 13.21
N LEU A 249 -3.88 -9.76 13.29
CA LEU A 249 -2.98 -9.85 12.14
C LEU A 249 -1.98 -11.01 12.24
N THR A 250 -2.04 -11.82 13.29
CA THR A 250 -1.03 -12.85 13.61
C THR A 250 -0.62 -13.71 12.41
N GLU A 251 -1.56 -14.10 11.55
CA GLU A 251 -1.28 -14.92 10.38
C GLU A 251 -0.86 -14.07 9.15
N LEU A 252 -1.09 -12.75 9.19
CA LEU A 252 -0.80 -11.82 8.09
C LEU A 252 0.50 -11.04 8.29
N GLU A 253 0.95 -10.90 9.54
CA GLU A 253 2.21 -10.20 9.85
C GLU A 253 3.37 -10.84 9.09
N GLY A 254 4.17 -10.00 8.42
CA GLY A 254 5.32 -10.45 7.65
C GLY A 254 4.99 -11.23 6.37
N THR A 255 3.77 -11.15 5.85
CA THR A 255 3.39 -11.84 4.61
C THR A 255 3.39 -10.94 3.37
N LEU A 256 3.29 -9.64 3.56
CA LEU A 256 3.32 -8.63 2.49
C LEU A 256 4.49 -7.67 2.69
N ASP A 257 5.02 -7.15 1.58
CA ASP A 257 6.14 -6.19 1.56
C ASP A 257 5.65 -4.73 1.58
N GLY A 258 4.33 -4.55 1.58
CA GLY A 258 3.68 -3.25 1.57
C GLY A 258 2.19 -3.33 1.31
N GLY A 259 1.61 -2.17 1.02
CA GLY A 259 0.20 -2.12 0.62
C GLY A 259 -0.37 -0.73 0.57
N VAL A 260 -1.59 -0.63 0.06
CA VAL A 260 -2.39 0.58 0.06
C VAL A 260 -3.26 0.59 1.33
N ILE A 261 -3.12 1.63 2.14
CA ILE A 261 -4.07 1.90 3.23
C ILE A 261 -5.16 2.80 2.64
N GLU A 262 -6.04 2.17 1.87
CA GLU A 262 -7.01 2.85 1.03
C GLU A 262 -7.97 3.71 1.84
N GLY A 263 -8.12 4.98 1.42
CA GLY A 263 -9.02 5.93 2.09
C GLY A 263 -8.64 6.27 3.53
N LEU A 264 -7.38 6.13 3.91
CA LEU A 264 -6.89 6.48 5.25
C LEU A 264 -7.22 7.93 5.59
N LEU A 265 -7.21 8.82 4.61
CA LEU A 265 -7.62 10.22 4.75
C LEU A 265 -8.58 10.64 3.64
N GLY A 266 -9.57 11.47 3.98
CA GLY A 266 -10.45 12.14 3.02
C GLY A 266 -11.73 11.39 2.66
N THR A 267 -11.95 10.18 3.17
CA THR A 267 -13.18 9.40 2.95
C THR A 267 -14.12 9.43 4.16
N SER A 268 -15.33 8.90 3.98
CA SER A 268 -16.29 8.77 5.08
C SER A 268 -15.86 7.78 6.16
N HIS A 269 -15.03 6.81 5.80
CA HIS A 269 -14.50 5.77 6.70
C HIS A 269 -13.08 6.07 7.22
N SER A 270 -12.51 7.23 6.88
CA SER A 270 -11.21 7.65 7.41
C SER A 270 -11.23 7.74 8.95
N PRO A 271 -10.25 7.12 9.65
CA PRO A 271 -10.11 7.24 11.10
C PRO A 271 -9.99 8.69 11.59
N GLU A 272 -9.36 9.56 10.80
CA GLU A 272 -9.26 11.00 11.10
C GLU A 272 -10.65 11.65 11.22
N ARG A 273 -11.61 11.20 10.39
CA ARG A 273 -12.95 11.80 10.34
C ARG A 273 -13.83 11.41 11.51
N TRP A 274 -13.86 10.12 11.90
CA TRP A 274 -14.74 9.60 12.93
C TRP A 274 -14.11 9.51 14.32
N ALA A 275 -12.79 9.64 14.41
CA ALA A 275 -12.06 9.66 15.68
C ALA A 275 -11.14 10.90 15.75
N SER A 276 -9.87 10.75 15.38
CA SER A 276 -8.88 11.84 15.44
C SER A 276 -7.71 11.58 14.48
N TRP A 277 -6.85 12.60 14.32
CA TRP A 277 -5.58 12.47 13.59
C TRP A 277 -4.65 11.44 14.23
N GLU A 278 -4.57 11.42 15.56
CA GLU A 278 -3.73 10.46 16.30
C GLU A 278 -4.21 9.01 16.06
N GLU A 279 -5.53 8.80 15.97
CA GLU A 279 -6.07 7.47 15.64
C GLU A 279 -5.73 7.07 14.20
N MET A 280 -5.80 7.99 13.25
CA MET A 280 -5.36 7.76 11.87
C MET A 280 -3.86 7.42 11.82
N MET A 281 -3.02 8.14 12.55
CA MET A 281 -1.58 7.88 12.61
C MET A 281 -1.26 6.56 13.36
N ARG A 282 -2.02 6.21 14.38
CA ARG A 282 -1.93 4.91 15.03
C ARG A 282 -2.27 3.78 14.04
N TRP A 283 -3.33 3.97 13.26
CA TRP A 283 -3.75 3.03 12.21
C TRP A 283 -2.64 2.82 11.18
N TYR A 284 -2.09 3.92 10.67
CA TYR A 284 -0.97 3.92 9.73
C TYR A 284 0.24 3.15 10.30
N ARG A 285 0.66 3.44 11.52
CA ARG A 285 1.80 2.80 12.16
C ARG A 285 1.59 1.32 12.43
N LYS A 286 0.42 0.94 12.95
CA LYS A 286 0.08 -0.49 13.14
C LYS A 286 0.23 -1.27 11.83
N THR A 287 -0.21 -0.68 10.73
CA THR A 287 -0.10 -1.28 9.40
C THR A 287 1.37 -1.36 8.96
N MET A 288 2.15 -0.29 9.17
CA MET A 288 3.59 -0.28 8.87
C MET A 288 4.39 -1.32 9.67
N ASP A 289 3.99 -1.57 10.91
CA ASP A 289 4.65 -2.57 11.75
C ASP A 289 4.39 -4.00 11.29
N ALA A 290 3.23 -4.25 10.66
CA ALA A 290 2.78 -5.57 10.23
C ALA A 290 3.37 -6.05 8.89
N ILE A 291 4.00 -5.18 8.09
CA ILE A 291 4.56 -5.50 6.77
C ILE A 291 6.08 -5.66 6.80
N ASN A 292 6.61 -6.43 5.83
CA ASN A 292 8.05 -6.65 5.66
C ASN A 292 8.78 -5.40 5.14
N GLU A 293 10.10 -5.36 5.33
CA GLU A 293 10.95 -4.45 4.56
C GLU A 293 10.88 -4.78 3.05
N PRO A 294 10.91 -3.77 2.18
CA PRO A 294 11.24 -2.36 2.45
C PRO A 294 10.06 -1.46 2.88
N LYS A 295 8.97 -2.02 3.39
CA LYS A 295 7.78 -1.30 3.90
C LYS A 295 7.16 -0.37 2.85
N LEU A 296 6.76 -0.95 1.71
CA LEU A 296 6.17 -0.23 0.57
C LEU A 296 4.70 0.14 0.85
N ALA A 297 4.45 0.89 1.91
CA ALA A 297 3.10 1.28 2.32
C ALA A 297 2.70 2.63 1.74
N MET A 298 1.54 2.68 1.11
CA MET A 298 0.93 3.88 0.56
C MET A 298 -0.06 4.50 1.57
N PHE A 299 0.28 5.68 2.08
CA PHE A 299 -0.64 6.55 2.80
C PHE A 299 -1.58 7.20 1.77
N HIS A 300 -2.80 6.69 1.65
CA HIS A 300 -3.72 7.11 0.60
C HIS A 300 -4.72 8.16 1.08
N GLN A 301 -4.72 9.31 0.40
CA GLN A 301 -5.70 10.38 0.56
C GLN A 301 -6.59 10.49 -0.67
N VAL A 302 -7.90 10.60 -0.43
CA VAL A 302 -8.89 10.99 -1.44
C VAL A 302 -9.29 12.45 -1.22
N GLY A 303 -9.26 13.27 -2.27
CA GLY A 303 -9.55 14.70 -2.13
C GLY A 303 -9.88 15.42 -3.42
N ASP A 304 -10.14 16.74 -3.27
CA ASP A 304 -10.21 17.68 -4.38
C ASP A 304 -8.80 18.17 -4.71
N PRO A 305 -8.34 18.06 -5.97
CA PRO A 305 -6.99 18.48 -6.35
C PRO A 305 -6.76 20.01 -6.28
N THR A 306 -7.81 20.79 -6.03
CA THR A 306 -7.71 22.23 -5.80
C THR A 306 -7.71 22.62 -4.32
N ASP A 307 -7.96 21.69 -3.41
CA ASP A 307 -7.84 21.90 -1.96
C ASP A 307 -6.39 21.65 -1.49
N TYR A 308 -5.55 22.63 -1.74
CA TYR A 308 -4.11 22.57 -1.40
C TYR A 308 -3.86 22.48 0.11
N GLN A 309 -4.76 23.00 0.96
CA GLN A 309 -4.62 22.86 2.42
C GLN A 309 -4.84 21.38 2.83
N ALA A 310 -5.87 20.74 2.33
CA ALA A 310 -6.13 19.32 2.60
C ALA A 310 -5.00 18.44 2.06
N MET A 311 -4.47 18.75 0.87
CA MET A 311 -3.32 18.04 0.30
C MET A 311 -2.09 18.16 1.20
N ARG A 312 -1.71 19.40 1.61
CA ARG A 312 -0.56 19.62 2.51
C ARG A 312 -0.71 18.90 3.84
N TYR A 313 -1.93 18.91 4.39
CA TYR A 313 -2.24 18.16 5.60
C TYR A 313 -1.96 16.65 5.46
N GLY A 314 -2.42 16.05 4.36
CA GLY A 314 -2.18 14.64 4.10
C GLY A 314 -0.71 14.32 3.84
N LEU A 315 -0.05 15.09 3.00
CA LEU A 315 1.38 14.93 2.73
C LEU A 315 2.21 15.07 4.02
N ALA A 316 1.98 16.14 4.80
CA ALA A 316 2.69 16.34 6.06
C ALA A 316 2.41 15.22 7.07
N SER A 317 1.17 14.68 7.11
CA SER A 317 0.84 13.53 7.94
C SER A 317 1.60 12.26 7.50
N SER A 318 1.66 12.00 6.20
CA SER A 318 2.45 10.87 5.66
C SER A 318 3.93 10.98 6.01
N LEU A 319 4.49 12.20 5.96
CA LEU A 319 5.88 12.50 6.28
C LEU A 319 6.24 12.30 7.76
N MET A 320 5.24 12.14 8.66
CA MET A 320 5.50 11.79 10.06
C MET A 320 5.92 10.33 10.25
N ASP A 321 5.95 9.52 9.19
CA ASP A 321 6.45 8.15 9.15
C ASP A 321 7.10 7.84 7.78
N ASP A 322 7.47 6.59 7.49
CA ASP A 322 8.37 6.19 6.40
C ASP A 322 7.68 5.71 5.10
N GLY A 323 6.36 5.83 4.99
CA GLY A 323 5.60 5.38 3.81
C GLY A 323 5.65 6.35 2.61
N TYR A 324 4.80 6.05 1.64
CA TYR A 324 4.66 6.77 0.38
C TYR A 324 3.32 7.51 0.37
N TYR A 325 3.33 8.78 0.07
CA TYR A 325 2.10 9.54 -0.04
C TYR A 325 1.43 9.33 -1.40
N VAL A 326 0.13 9.07 -1.39
CA VAL A 326 -0.69 8.90 -2.60
C VAL A 326 -1.92 9.79 -2.50
N PHE A 327 -2.13 10.61 -3.51
CA PHE A 327 -3.33 11.45 -3.66
C PHE A 327 -4.15 11.00 -4.85
N THR A 328 -5.44 10.78 -4.65
CA THR A 328 -6.40 10.51 -5.72
C THR A 328 -7.67 11.33 -5.56
N THR A 329 -8.44 11.43 -6.65
CA THR A 329 -9.88 11.69 -6.56
C THR A 329 -10.62 10.35 -6.47
N THR A 330 -11.94 10.40 -6.34
CA THR A 330 -12.79 9.19 -6.34
C THR A 330 -12.79 8.41 -7.65
N SER A 331 -12.24 8.97 -8.72
CA SER A 331 -12.15 8.30 -10.03
C SER A 331 -10.96 7.35 -10.17
N TYR A 332 -9.91 7.51 -9.35
CA TYR A 332 -8.67 6.71 -9.43
C TYR A 332 -7.98 6.71 -10.81
N VAL A 333 -8.12 7.80 -11.58
CA VAL A 333 -7.57 7.91 -12.95
C VAL A 333 -6.39 8.88 -13.03
N GLY A 334 -6.45 9.98 -12.25
CA GLY A 334 -5.50 11.09 -12.38
C GLY A 334 -4.19 10.85 -11.63
N VAL A 335 -3.08 11.24 -12.26
CA VAL A 335 -1.81 11.49 -11.57
C VAL A 335 -1.70 12.99 -11.34
N TYR A 336 -1.93 13.40 -10.10
CA TYR A 336 -1.90 14.82 -9.70
C TYR A 336 -0.49 15.21 -9.28
N TRP A 337 -0.12 16.48 -9.51
CA TRP A 337 1.17 17.04 -9.11
C TRP A 337 1.00 18.33 -8.35
N PHE A 338 1.67 18.45 -7.23
CA PHE A 338 1.62 19.60 -6.35
C PHE A 338 3.03 20.16 -6.15
N ASP A 339 3.13 21.48 -5.91
CA ASP A 339 4.42 22.16 -5.73
C ASP A 339 5.25 21.50 -4.62
N GLU A 340 4.62 20.99 -3.56
CA GLU A 340 5.25 20.32 -2.45
C GLU A 340 5.90 18.98 -2.83
N PHE A 341 5.49 18.37 -3.95
CA PHE A 341 6.07 17.11 -4.43
C PHE A 341 7.48 17.29 -5.02
N ASP A 342 7.79 18.50 -5.46
CA ASP A 342 9.13 18.86 -5.95
C ASP A 342 10.10 19.24 -4.80
N ALA A 343 9.64 19.26 -3.54
CA ALA A 343 10.48 19.53 -2.39
C ALA A 343 11.52 18.41 -2.21
N LYS A 344 12.78 18.79 -2.19
CA LYS A 344 13.90 17.86 -1.95
C LYS A 344 14.24 17.87 -0.47
N LEU A 345 13.65 16.97 0.30
CA LEU A 345 13.88 16.89 1.74
C LEU A 345 15.09 16.04 2.11
N GLY A 346 15.59 15.18 1.21
CA GLY A 346 16.63 14.19 1.54
C GLY A 346 16.08 13.05 2.39
N GLN A 347 16.94 12.38 3.15
CA GLN A 347 16.54 11.33 4.08
C GLN A 347 16.06 11.94 5.41
N ALA A 348 15.25 11.18 6.15
CA ALA A 348 14.83 11.60 7.49
C ALA A 348 16.02 11.55 8.46
N THR A 349 16.25 12.63 9.21
CA THR A 349 17.30 12.75 10.24
C THR A 349 16.74 12.50 11.64
N SER A 350 15.42 12.37 11.79
CA SER A 350 14.74 11.99 13.03
C SER A 350 13.88 10.75 12.81
N PRO A 351 13.63 9.96 13.86
CA PRO A 351 12.69 8.84 13.79
C PRO A 351 11.27 9.33 13.49
N PRO A 352 10.32 8.41 13.16
CA PRO A 352 8.91 8.74 13.03
C PRO A 352 8.37 9.55 14.20
N SER A 353 7.66 10.66 13.91
CA SER A 353 7.17 11.61 14.91
C SER A 353 5.93 11.07 15.62
N LYS A 354 6.07 10.64 16.88
CA LYS A 354 4.97 10.03 17.67
C LYS A 354 4.37 10.97 18.71
N THR A 355 5.01 12.10 18.99
CA THR A 355 4.57 13.07 20.00
C THR A 355 4.55 14.48 19.40
N ALA A 356 3.65 15.31 19.92
CA ALA A 356 3.61 16.71 19.52
C ALA A 356 4.92 17.41 19.91
N TRP A 357 5.42 18.26 18.99
CA TRP A 357 6.63 19.05 19.17
C TRP A 357 6.34 20.36 19.91
N GLN A 358 5.37 21.12 19.42
CA GLN A 358 5.04 22.44 19.98
C GLN A 358 3.57 22.74 19.78
N LYS A 359 2.84 23.16 20.83
CA LYS A 359 1.42 23.58 20.77
C LYS A 359 0.50 22.59 20.02
N GLY A 360 0.70 21.29 20.20
CA GLY A 360 -0.07 20.27 19.49
C GLY A 360 0.35 20.00 18.05
N VAL A 361 1.32 20.74 17.50
CA VAL A 361 1.89 20.55 16.17
C VAL A 361 2.94 19.44 16.22
N TYR A 362 2.92 18.53 15.25
CA TYR A 362 3.94 17.48 15.08
C TYR A 362 4.98 17.95 14.08
N ARG A 363 6.22 17.48 14.27
CA ARG A 363 7.37 17.83 13.42
C ARG A 363 8.20 16.61 13.11
N ARG A 364 8.72 16.53 11.90
CA ARG A 364 9.78 15.61 11.50
C ARG A 364 10.88 16.36 10.77
N ASP A 365 12.12 15.99 11.07
CA ASP A 365 13.33 16.58 10.49
C ASP A 365 13.92 15.69 9.41
N PHE A 366 14.40 16.35 8.35
CA PHE A 366 15.06 15.76 7.21
C PHE A 366 16.39 16.48 6.94
N GLU A 367 17.23 15.91 6.08
CA GLU A 367 18.53 16.50 5.72
C GLU A 367 18.37 17.94 5.26
N ASP A 368 17.44 18.20 4.34
CA ASP A 368 17.28 19.52 3.66
C ASP A 368 16.02 20.27 4.10
N GLY A 369 15.31 19.84 5.12
CA GLY A 369 14.09 20.52 5.55
C GLY A 369 13.40 19.91 6.76
N ILE A 370 12.18 20.39 7.00
CA ILE A 370 11.27 19.91 8.02
C ILE A 370 9.85 19.80 7.46
N ALA A 371 9.07 18.88 8.00
CA ALA A 371 7.63 18.84 7.82
C ALA A 371 6.93 19.12 9.15
N LEU A 372 5.90 19.97 9.10
CA LEU A 372 5.03 20.28 10.23
C LEU A 372 3.60 19.89 9.88
N VAL A 373 2.87 19.31 10.83
CA VAL A 373 1.43 19.05 10.70
C VAL A 373 0.69 19.52 11.93
N ASN A 374 -0.36 20.30 11.71
CA ASN A 374 -1.29 20.73 12.72
C ASN A 374 -2.56 19.85 12.65
N PRO A 375 -2.77 18.94 13.59
CA PRO A 375 -3.91 18.04 13.60
C PRO A 375 -5.27 18.76 13.57
N ARG A 376 -6.27 18.09 12.99
CA ARG A 376 -7.66 18.52 13.08
C ARG A 376 -8.10 18.65 14.52
N GLY A 377 -8.77 19.76 14.85
CA GLY A 377 -9.29 20.05 16.18
C GLY A 377 -8.31 20.79 17.10
N ASN A 378 -7.07 21.02 16.65
CA ASN A 378 -6.10 21.79 17.42
C ASN A 378 -6.29 23.33 17.28
N GLY A 379 -7.16 23.75 16.34
CA GLY A 379 -7.35 25.16 15.99
C GLY A 379 -6.19 25.76 15.24
N ALA A 380 -6.22 27.07 14.98
CA ALA A 380 -5.11 27.78 14.34
C ALA A 380 -4.01 28.07 15.37
N VAL A 381 -2.75 27.75 15.03
CA VAL A 381 -1.61 27.91 15.91
C VAL A 381 -0.44 28.60 15.21
N GLU A 382 0.31 29.42 15.94
CA GLU A 382 1.61 29.94 15.52
C GLU A 382 2.70 29.18 16.28
N VAL A 383 3.67 28.62 15.54
CA VAL A 383 4.86 27.97 16.09
C VAL A 383 6.11 28.79 15.73
N LEU A 384 7.10 28.78 16.63
CA LEU A 384 8.39 29.43 16.44
C LEU A 384 9.43 28.38 16.03
N LEU A 385 10.26 28.74 15.07
CA LEU A 385 11.36 27.92 14.58
C LEU A 385 12.67 28.37 15.21
N GLU A 386 13.55 27.43 15.44
CA GLU A 386 14.89 27.68 16.03
C GLU A 386 15.82 28.48 15.11
N ALA A 387 15.54 28.46 13.79
CA ALA A 387 16.32 29.15 12.77
C ALA A 387 15.41 29.65 11.63
N GLU A 388 15.98 30.32 10.64
CA GLU A 388 15.26 30.64 9.41
C GLU A 388 15.16 29.44 8.49
N PHE A 389 13.95 29.16 8.04
CA PHE A 389 13.65 28.17 7.01
C PHE A 389 13.05 28.88 5.79
N LYS A 390 13.26 28.32 4.61
CA LYS A 390 12.68 28.80 3.37
C LYS A 390 11.37 28.07 3.08
N ARG A 391 10.32 28.81 2.76
CA ARG A 391 9.07 28.26 2.21
C ARG A 391 9.33 27.74 0.80
N ILE A 392 8.56 26.76 0.37
CA ILE A 392 8.55 26.33 -1.03
C ILE A 392 8.22 27.54 -1.90
N ASP A 393 8.87 27.66 -3.06
CA ASP A 393 8.57 28.65 -4.09
C ASP A 393 7.64 28.01 -5.12
N GLY A 394 6.35 28.19 -4.94
CA GLY A 394 5.30 27.50 -5.67
C GLY A 394 4.23 28.44 -6.22
N HIS A 395 3.39 27.91 -7.09
CA HIS A 395 2.35 28.66 -7.78
C HIS A 395 0.93 28.32 -7.35
N GLN A 396 0.71 27.09 -6.85
CA GLN A 396 -0.61 26.57 -6.52
C GLN A 396 -1.19 27.15 -5.22
N ALA A 397 -0.34 27.46 -4.25
CA ALA A 397 -0.74 28.07 -2.98
C ALA A 397 0.21 29.21 -2.58
N PRO A 398 0.29 30.32 -3.35
CA PRO A 398 1.33 31.36 -3.19
C PRO A 398 1.28 32.09 -1.84
N GLY A 399 0.15 32.08 -1.13
CA GLY A 399 0.05 32.58 0.24
C GLY A 399 0.80 31.76 1.28
N VAL A 400 1.10 30.49 0.96
CA VAL A 400 1.86 29.56 1.80
C VAL A 400 3.24 29.30 1.18
N ASN A 401 3.29 28.98 -0.11
CA ASN A 401 4.48 28.62 -0.88
C ASN A 401 5.01 29.84 -1.65
N ASN A 402 5.53 30.84 -0.94
CA ASN A 402 5.93 32.12 -1.49
C ASN A 402 7.45 32.32 -1.61
N GLY A 403 8.24 31.27 -1.38
CA GLY A 403 9.70 31.31 -1.48
C GLY A 403 10.42 32.11 -0.40
N GLN A 404 9.71 32.74 0.53
CA GLN A 404 10.30 33.61 1.56
C GLN A 404 10.86 32.81 2.73
N THR A 405 11.86 33.36 3.41
CA THR A 405 12.35 32.83 4.68
C THR A 405 11.45 33.22 5.85
N THR A 406 11.41 32.37 6.87
CA THR A 406 10.60 32.63 8.06
C THR A 406 11.20 31.95 9.29
N LYS A 407 11.02 32.59 10.47
CA LYS A 407 11.28 32.02 11.80
C LYS A 407 9.99 31.63 12.55
N LYS A 408 8.84 31.83 11.92
CA LYS A 408 7.55 31.49 12.51
C LYS A 408 6.57 31.04 11.46
N VAL A 409 5.69 30.15 11.81
CA VAL A 409 4.68 29.59 10.91
C VAL A 409 3.32 29.66 11.58
N GLN A 410 2.36 30.26 10.86
CA GLN A 410 0.95 30.16 11.18
C GLN A 410 0.36 28.94 10.45
N LEU A 411 -0.12 27.96 11.20
CA LEU A 411 -0.85 26.81 10.67
C LEU A 411 -2.33 26.94 11.02
N LYS A 412 -3.19 26.77 10.04
CA LYS A 412 -4.63 26.64 10.28
C LYS A 412 -4.94 25.31 10.96
N ASP A 413 -6.14 25.17 11.47
CA ASP A 413 -6.65 23.85 11.86
C ASP A 413 -6.60 22.89 10.67
N ARG A 414 -6.15 21.65 10.90
CA ARG A 414 -6.06 20.63 9.83
C ARG A 414 -5.22 21.11 8.65
N ASP A 415 -3.95 21.48 8.89
CA ASP A 415 -3.02 21.99 7.88
C ASP A 415 -1.62 21.38 8.04
N GLY A 416 -0.80 21.49 7.02
CA GLY A 416 0.58 21.06 7.03
C GLY A 416 1.47 21.98 6.19
N ILE A 417 2.78 21.93 6.44
CA ILE A 417 3.75 22.69 5.65
C ILE A 417 5.08 21.94 5.58
N ILE A 418 5.74 22.06 4.44
CA ILE A 418 7.14 21.70 4.24
C ILE A 418 7.96 22.98 4.19
N LEU A 419 9.06 22.99 4.92
CA LEU A 419 10.01 24.10 4.94
C LEU A 419 11.42 23.56 4.66
N LEU A 420 12.16 24.27 3.82
CA LEU A 420 13.51 23.88 3.40
C LEU A 420 14.55 24.58 4.28
N ARG A 421 15.66 23.90 4.55
CA ARG A 421 16.80 24.50 5.24
C ARG A 421 17.46 25.55 4.35
N THR A 422 17.93 26.61 4.95
CA THR A 422 18.82 27.56 4.28
C THR A 422 20.26 27.08 4.39
N ASP A 423 21.14 27.38 3.44
CA ASP A 423 22.51 26.84 3.30
C ASP A 423 23.44 27.04 4.52
N LYS A 424 22.96 27.67 5.58
CA LYS A 424 23.73 28.00 6.78
C LYS A 424 23.30 27.24 8.04
N GLN A 425 22.40 26.26 7.94
CA GLN A 425 21.89 25.58 9.12
C GLN A 425 22.68 24.28 9.40
N PRO A 426 23.23 24.10 10.62
CA PRO A 426 23.77 22.81 11.01
C PRO A 426 22.63 21.79 11.12
N LEU A 427 22.91 20.54 10.74
CA LEU A 427 22.02 19.43 11.01
C LEU A 427 21.72 19.35 12.51
N PRO A 428 20.49 18.98 12.93
CA PRO A 428 20.18 18.76 14.33
C PRO A 428 21.15 17.74 14.92
N THR A 429 21.84 18.11 16.00
CA THR A 429 22.61 17.13 16.77
C THR A 429 21.63 16.13 17.37
N ALA A 430 21.87 14.84 17.16
CA ALA A 430 21.08 13.78 17.79
C ALA A 430 20.93 14.06 19.30
N PRO A 431 19.74 13.92 19.89
CA PRO A 431 19.54 14.14 21.32
C PRO A 431 20.54 13.27 22.08
N LYS A 432 21.39 13.89 22.89
CA LYS A 432 22.27 13.16 23.80
C LYS A 432 21.36 12.35 24.72
N LEU A 433 21.46 11.03 24.65
CA LEU A 433 20.91 10.14 25.68
C LEU A 433 21.53 10.56 27.02
N ILE A 434 20.74 11.22 27.86
CA ILE A 434 21.10 11.46 29.22
C ILE A 434 21.01 10.08 29.91
N ALA A 435 22.15 9.49 30.17
CA ALA A 435 22.22 8.30 31.02
C ALA A 435 21.68 8.70 32.40
N VAL A 436 20.52 8.17 32.75
CA VAL A 436 20.02 8.23 34.11
C VAL A 436 20.81 7.17 34.90
N HIS A 437 21.70 7.61 35.78
CA HIS A 437 22.39 6.77 36.78
C HIS A 437 21.44 6.46 37.93
#